data_7a4c1f903418802877d3ea2e5336d892
#
_entry.id   7a4c1f903418802877d3ea2e5336d892
#
_cell.length_a   1.000
_cell.length_b   1.000
_cell.length_c   1.000
_cell.angle_alpha   90.00
_cell.angle_beta   90.00
_cell.angle_gamma   90.00
#
_symmetry.space_group_name_H-M   'P 1'
#
loop_
_entity.id
_entity.type
_entity.pdbx_description
1 polymer ?
#
loop_
_entity_poly.entity_id
_entity_poly.type
_entity_poly.pdbx_seq_one_letter_code
_entity_poly.pdbx_strand_id
1 'polypeptide(L)'
;SCYRGDKYDLHLIFNTDHLKMREIGCITDDRYITDPLDMAEGKKQYESTDIPTVFNKVWNHNTSYHAFLTHRYNLGFYKDKEDHLNNDSLSVANDSIETAKEFVPVTSFIHTLELDFNGRKYITQDDAQNRQDFEHTYFGKDSIDQNRRTSVRNTFGISLREGFNKWAKAGLTAFLTHEYRDFTLPDTTDVPDQRVIKHYKENVIYVGGELLKEQGKLLHYKVLGEIAVAGEDAGQFRVEGNGD
;
A
#
# COMPACT_ATOMS: atom_id res chain seq x y z
N SER A 1 -11.38 -8.59 -6.96
CA SER A 1 -12.41 -8.69 -8.01
C SER A 1 -11.98 -7.90 -9.23
N CYS A 2 -12.16 -8.45 -10.42
CA CYS A 2 -11.76 -7.80 -11.67
C CYS A 2 -12.86 -8.00 -12.72
N TYR A 3 -13.22 -6.94 -13.42
CA TYR A 3 -14.02 -6.98 -14.64
C TYR A 3 -13.18 -6.43 -15.79
N ARG A 4 -13.11 -7.16 -16.89
CA ARG A 4 -12.36 -6.77 -18.09
C ARG A 4 -13.25 -6.88 -19.32
N GLY A 5 -13.45 -5.75 -19.99
CA GLY A 5 -14.17 -5.66 -21.27
C GLY A 5 -13.35 -4.88 -22.28
N ASP A 6 -13.83 -4.81 -23.52
CA ASP A 6 -13.12 -4.11 -24.60
C ASP A 6 -12.87 -2.62 -24.28
N LYS A 7 -13.91 -1.95 -23.80
CA LYS A 7 -13.88 -0.49 -23.56
C LYS A 7 -13.76 -0.11 -22.11
N TYR A 8 -14.02 -1.02 -21.18
CA TYR A 8 -14.04 -0.71 -19.76
C TYR A 8 -13.44 -1.83 -18.94
N ASP A 9 -12.50 -1.46 -18.08
CA ASP A 9 -11.87 -2.34 -17.11
C ASP A 9 -12.14 -1.82 -15.70
N LEU A 10 -12.44 -2.73 -14.78
CA LEU A 10 -12.62 -2.45 -13.36
C LEU A 10 -11.81 -3.44 -12.53
N HIS A 11 -11.04 -2.91 -11.58
CA HIS A 11 -10.29 -3.72 -10.63
C HIS A 11 -10.53 -3.22 -9.21
N LEU A 12 -10.98 -4.12 -8.33
CA LEU A 12 -11.23 -3.85 -6.92
C LEU A 12 -10.43 -4.83 -6.06
N ILE A 13 -9.64 -4.29 -5.15
CA ILE A 13 -8.90 -5.01 -4.13
C ILE A 13 -9.32 -4.49 -2.76
N PHE A 14 -9.50 -5.39 -1.82
CA PHE A 14 -9.69 -5.08 -0.42
C PHE A 14 -8.82 -6.00 0.42
N ASN A 15 -7.96 -5.41 1.23
CA ASN A 15 -7.08 -6.11 2.16
C ASN A 15 -7.37 -5.63 3.59
N THR A 16 -7.27 -6.56 4.52
CA THR A 16 -7.37 -6.27 5.95
C THR A 16 -6.33 -7.08 6.69
N ASP A 17 -5.67 -6.44 7.63
CA ASP A 17 -4.72 -7.08 8.51
C ASP A 17 -4.98 -6.66 9.96
N HIS A 18 -4.99 -7.66 10.84
CA HIS A 18 -5.15 -7.50 12.27
C HIS A 18 -4.10 -8.33 12.99
N LEU A 19 -3.10 -7.67 13.52
CA LEU A 19 -2.04 -8.30 14.27
C LEU A 19 -2.14 -7.92 15.73
N LYS A 20 -2.23 -8.92 16.60
CA LYS A 20 -2.16 -8.75 18.04
C LYS A 20 -0.98 -9.55 18.58
N MET A 21 0.01 -8.85 19.10
CA MET A 21 1.21 -9.43 19.68
C MET A 21 1.27 -9.13 21.18
N ARG A 22 1.66 -10.12 21.95
CA ARG A 22 2.06 -9.91 23.35
C ARG A 22 3.54 -9.54 23.35
N GLU A 23 3.84 -8.44 23.98
CA GLU A 23 5.22 -8.04 24.25
C GLU A 23 5.66 -8.65 25.57
N ILE A 24 6.76 -9.37 25.55
CA ILE A 24 7.29 -10.04 26.75
C ILE A 24 8.58 -9.40 27.26
N GLY A 25 9.20 -8.51 26.45
CA GLY A 25 10.52 -7.97 26.74
C GLY A 25 11.57 -9.08 26.67
N CYS A 26 12.36 -9.21 27.71
CA CYS A 26 13.29 -10.30 27.88
C CYS A 26 12.91 -11.15 29.13
N ILE A 27 13.60 -12.25 29.34
CA ILE A 27 13.52 -13.02 30.60
C ILE A 27 14.09 -12.18 31.74
N THR A 28 13.54 -12.36 32.94
CA THR A 28 13.94 -11.58 34.12
C THR A 28 15.31 -11.93 34.65
N ASP A 29 15.80 -13.14 34.39
CA ASP A 29 17.11 -13.64 34.82
C ASP A 29 17.61 -14.70 33.83
N ASP A 30 18.85 -14.55 33.34
CA ASP A 30 19.47 -15.47 32.39
C ASP A 30 19.67 -16.88 32.95
N ARG A 31 19.69 -17.02 34.29
CA ARG A 31 19.82 -18.32 34.94
C ARG A 31 18.67 -19.27 34.66
N TYR A 32 17.51 -18.78 34.25
CA TYR A 32 16.43 -19.64 33.76
C TYR A 32 16.85 -20.48 32.54
N ILE A 33 17.87 -20.03 31.79
CA ILE A 33 18.43 -20.74 30.64
C ILE A 33 19.75 -21.39 30.99
N THR A 34 20.65 -20.70 31.71
CA THR A 34 22.02 -21.17 31.97
C THR A 34 22.06 -22.17 33.12
N ASP A 35 21.21 -22.03 34.12
CA ASP A 35 21.13 -22.88 35.30
C ASP A 35 19.71 -23.19 35.77
N PRO A 36 18.93 -23.87 34.90
CA PRO A 36 17.51 -24.03 35.10
C PRO A 36 17.14 -24.92 36.32
N LEU A 37 18.05 -25.78 36.76
CA LEU A 37 17.78 -26.64 37.93
C LEU A 37 17.88 -25.85 39.24
N ASP A 38 18.81 -24.92 39.34
CA ASP A 38 18.97 -24.04 40.50
C ASP A 38 17.78 -23.09 40.63
N MET A 39 17.32 -22.52 39.51
CA MET A 39 16.17 -21.64 39.47
C MET A 39 14.86 -22.36 39.80
N ALA A 40 14.79 -23.65 39.57
CA ALA A 40 13.62 -24.48 39.94
C ALA A 40 13.57 -24.87 41.44
N GLU A 41 14.60 -24.52 42.21
CA GLU A 41 14.70 -24.83 43.65
C GLU A 41 14.41 -26.32 43.97
N GLY A 42 14.90 -27.22 43.13
CA GLY A 42 14.68 -28.65 43.26
C GLY A 42 13.29 -29.14 42.84
N LYS A 43 12.47 -28.29 42.27
CA LYS A 43 11.16 -28.63 41.67
C LYS A 43 11.28 -28.96 40.18
N LYS A 44 10.14 -29.13 39.50
CA LYS A 44 10.12 -29.30 38.05
C LYS A 44 10.67 -28.04 37.39
N GLN A 45 11.58 -28.23 36.44
CA GLN A 45 12.11 -27.15 35.61
C GLN A 45 11.00 -26.34 34.92
N TYR A 46 11.19 -25.04 34.79
CA TYR A 46 10.24 -24.18 34.08
C TYR A 46 10.11 -24.60 32.62
N GLU A 47 8.92 -24.67 32.12
CA GLU A 47 8.68 -24.74 30.68
C GLU A 47 8.93 -23.36 30.05
N SER A 48 9.31 -23.30 28.77
CA SER A 48 9.68 -22.07 28.10
C SER A 48 8.57 -20.99 28.15
N THR A 49 7.33 -21.41 28.28
CA THR A 49 6.14 -20.51 28.41
C THR A 49 5.95 -19.94 29.80
N ASP A 50 6.57 -20.58 30.82
CA ASP A 50 6.38 -20.25 32.24
C ASP A 50 7.55 -19.46 32.82
N ILE A 51 8.62 -19.27 32.03
CA ILE A 51 9.74 -18.44 32.43
C ILE A 51 9.28 -17.00 32.64
N PRO A 52 9.57 -16.39 33.80
CA PRO A 52 9.20 -15.01 34.07
C PRO A 52 9.84 -14.04 33.05
N THR A 53 9.04 -13.13 32.55
CA THR A 53 9.45 -12.11 31.57
C THR A 53 9.28 -10.71 32.16
N VAL A 54 10.04 -9.76 31.65
CA VAL A 54 10.06 -8.37 32.12
C VAL A 54 8.70 -7.72 31.99
N PHE A 55 8.04 -7.90 30.81
CA PHE A 55 6.72 -7.33 30.60
C PHE A 55 5.62 -8.35 30.92
N ASN A 56 4.64 -7.91 31.70
CA ASN A 56 3.45 -8.68 32.00
C ASN A 56 2.22 -7.96 31.42
N LYS A 57 1.44 -8.68 30.59
CA LYS A 57 0.19 -8.18 30.00
C LYS A 57 0.37 -6.87 29.18
N VAL A 58 1.41 -6.82 28.39
CA VAL A 58 1.68 -5.76 27.41
C VAL A 58 1.33 -6.29 26.03
N TRP A 59 0.63 -5.47 25.24
CA TRP A 59 0.10 -5.87 23.94
C TRP A 59 0.34 -4.79 22.90
N ASN A 60 0.72 -5.22 21.71
CA ASN A 60 0.81 -4.38 20.53
C ASN A 60 -0.23 -4.85 19.52
N HIS A 61 -1.17 -3.98 19.17
CA HIS A 61 -2.20 -4.24 18.18
C HIS A 61 -1.95 -3.36 16.98
N ASN A 62 -1.80 -3.96 15.82
CA ASN A 62 -1.75 -3.28 14.54
C ASN A 62 -2.99 -3.65 13.74
N THR A 63 -3.64 -2.67 13.17
CA THR A 63 -4.81 -2.84 12.30
C THR A 63 -4.58 -2.06 11.03
N SER A 64 -4.76 -2.72 9.90
CA SER A 64 -4.66 -2.11 8.58
C SER A 64 -5.85 -2.50 7.72
N TYR A 65 -6.45 -1.51 7.07
CA TYR A 65 -7.44 -1.71 6.02
C TYR A 65 -6.95 -0.99 4.77
N HIS A 66 -6.97 -1.66 3.66
CA HIS A 66 -6.62 -1.10 2.37
C HIS A 66 -7.70 -1.46 1.36
N ALA A 67 -8.30 -0.45 0.73
CA ALA A 67 -9.22 -0.62 -0.39
C ALA A 67 -8.66 0.12 -1.60
N PHE A 68 -8.57 -0.59 -2.71
CA PHE A 68 -8.08 -0.07 -3.97
C PHE A 68 -9.13 -0.33 -5.04
N LEU A 69 -9.59 0.73 -5.68
CA LEU A 69 -10.48 0.69 -6.83
C LEU A 69 -9.80 1.39 -7.99
N THR A 70 -9.59 0.71 -9.09
CA THR A 70 -9.21 1.37 -10.34
C THR A 70 -10.16 0.98 -11.44
N HIS A 71 -10.53 1.96 -12.24
CA HIS A 71 -11.31 1.74 -13.44
C HIS A 71 -10.71 2.53 -14.60
N ARG A 72 -10.79 1.92 -15.77
CA ARG A 72 -10.25 2.43 -17.01
C ARG A 72 -11.31 2.41 -18.08
N TYR A 73 -11.47 3.53 -18.78
CA TYR A 73 -12.30 3.61 -19.96
C TYR A 73 -11.42 3.83 -21.18
N ASN A 74 -11.52 2.92 -22.14
CA ASN A 74 -10.68 2.88 -23.34
C ASN A 74 -11.42 3.46 -24.54
N LEU A 75 -10.83 4.44 -25.19
CA LEU A 75 -11.22 4.94 -26.49
C LEU A 75 -10.31 4.32 -27.56
N GLY A 76 -10.91 3.79 -28.61
CA GLY A 76 -10.16 3.11 -29.68
C GLY A 76 -11.07 2.72 -30.85
N PHE A 77 -10.58 1.85 -31.68
CA PHE A 77 -11.28 1.34 -32.85
C PHE A 77 -11.14 -0.19 -32.96
N TYR A 78 -12.06 -0.79 -33.69
CA TYR A 78 -11.99 -2.21 -33.99
C TYR A 78 -11.18 -2.41 -35.28
N LYS A 79 -10.16 -3.28 -35.22
CA LYS A 79 -9.37 -3.74 -36.37
C LYS A 79 -9.69 -5.19 -36.66
N ASP A 80 -9.78 -5.55 -37.92
CA ASP A 80 -9.91 -6.94 -38.33
C ASP A 80 -8.65 -7.70 -37.91
N LYS A 81 -8.83 -8.85 -37.27
CA LYS A 81 -7.72 -9.73 -36.87
C LYS A 81 -7.10 -10.31 -38.13
N GLU A 82 -5.86 -9.99 -38.43
CA GLU A 82 -5.10 -10.66 -39.49
C GLU A 82 -4.85 -12.09 -39.02
N ASP A 83 -5.57 -13.04 -39.62
CA ASP A 83 -5.24 -14.46 -39.46
C ASP A 83 -3.87 -14.71 -40.10
N HIS A 84 -2.87 -14.95 -39.28
CA HIS A 84 -1.64 -15.60 -39.70
C HIS A 84 -1.93 -17.09 -39.95
N LEU A 85 -2.80 -17.36 -40.92
CA LEU A 85 -2.95 -18.68 -41.48
C LEU A 85 -1.74 -18.90 -42.39
N ASN A 86 -0.86 -19.80 -41.94
CA ASN A 86 0.17 -20.38 -42.74
C ASN A 86 -0.43 -20.85 -44.09
N ASN A 87 0.18 -20.38 -45.14
CA ASN A 87 -0.04 -20.78 -46.51
C ASN A 87 0.29 -22.26 -46.69
N ASP A 88 -0.63 -23.15 -46.35
CA ASP A 88 -0.64 -24.55 -46.84
C ASP A 88 -2.03 -25.15 -46.55
N SER A 89 -2.92 -24.97 -47.47
CA SER A 89 -3.93 -25.96 -47.89
C SER A 89 -5.00 -25.29 -48.73
N LEU A 90 -5.03 -25.72 -49.96
CA LEU A 90 -6.14 -25.54 -50.88
C LEU A 90 -7.45 -26.06 -50.28
N SER A 91 -8.48 -25.30 -50.48
CA SER A 91 -9.82 -25.71 -50.91
C SER A 91 -11.00 -25.21 -50.05
N VAL A 92 -11.83 -24.49 -50.77
CA VAL A 92 -13.30 -24.60 -50.80
C VAL A 92 -14.08 -24.37 -49.51
N ALA A 93 -14.73 -23.22 -49.48
CA ALA A 93 -16.16 -23.02 -49.38
C ALA A 93 -16.45 -21.54 -49.01
N ASN A 94 -17.23 -20.92 -49.84
CA ASN A 94 -17.98 -19.71 -49.52
C ASN A 94 -18.84 -19.97 -48.28
N ASP A 95 -18.38 -19.52 -47.15
CA ASP A 95 -19.26 -19.18 -46.04
C ASP A 95 -18.64 -17.95 -45.38
N SER A 96 -19.46 -16.98 -45.10
CA SER A 96 -19.07 -15.67 -44.55
C SER A 96 -18.22 -15.86 -43.29
N ILE A 97 -16.89 -15.81 -43.48
CA ILE A 97 -15.96 -15.76 -42.37
C ILE A 97 -16.20 -14.40 -41.68
N GLU A 98 -16.95 -14.41 -40.60
CA GLU A 98 -16.98 -13.29 -39.69
C GLU A 98 -15.55 -13.10 -39.15
N THR A 99 -14.78 -12.19 -39.77
CA THR A 99 -13.46 -11.82 -39.30
C THR A 99 -13.59 -11.30 -37.87
N ALA A 100 -13.02 -12.04 -36.93
CA ALA A 100 -13.03 -11.64 -35.53
C ALA A 100 -12.37 -10.25 -35.43
N LYS A 101 -13.10 -9.28 -34.90
CA LYS A 101 -12.61 -7.92 -34.70
C LYS A 101 -11.95 -7.80 -33.35
N GLU A 102 -10.75 -7.22 -33.31
CA GLU A 102 -10.03 -6.90 -32.09
C GLU A 102 -10.14 -5.41 -31.80
N PHE A 103 -10.48 -5.05 -30.54
CA PHE A 103 -10.52 -3.66 -30.10
C PHE A 103 -9.10 -3.17 -29.80
N VAL A 104 -8.69 -2.10 -30.46
CA VAL A 104 -7.37 -1.47 -30.27
C VAL A 104 -7.57 -0.16 -29.52
N PRO A 105 -7.22 -0.09 -28.22
CA PRO A 105 -7.30 1.14 -27.45
C PRO A 105 -6.20 2.10 -27.91
N VAL A 106 -6.54 3.39 -28.05
CA VAL A 106 -5.61 4.48 -28.40
C VAL A 106 -5.39 5.39 -27.21
N THR A 107 -6.49 5.76 -26.57
CA THR A 107 -6.50 6.64 -25.38
C THR A 107 -7.29 5.97 -24.27
N SER A 108 -6.79 6.04 -23.06
CA SER A 108 -7.49 5.52 -21.88
C SER A 108 -7.63 6.60 -20.83
N PHE A 109 -8.83 6.73 -20.25
CA PHE A 109 -9.08 7.49 -19.04
C PHE A 109 -9.02 6.54 -17.86
N ILE A 110 -8.24 6.91 -16.86
CA ILE A 110 -7.99 6.08 -15.68
C ILE A 110 -8.41 6.89 -14.46
N HIS A 111 -9.16 6.26 -13.58
CA HIS A 111 -9.39 6.79 -12.25
C HIS A 111 -9.06 5.71 -11.22
N THR A 112 -8.29 6.08 -10.22
CA THR A 112 -7.90 5.21 -9.12
C THR A 112 -8.29 5.87 -7.80
N LEU A 113 -8.96 5.11 -6.95
CA LEU A 113 -9.29 5.47 -5.57
C LEU A 113 -8.59 4.51 -4.63
N GLU A 114 -7.76 5.04 -3.75
CA GLU A 114 -7.11 4.30 -2.67
C GLU A 114 -7.61 4.82 -1.33
N LEU A 115 -8.00 3.90 -0.47
CA LEU A 115 -8.42 4.17 0.90
C LEU A 115 -7.54 3.35 1.82
N ASP A 116 -6.78 4.02 2.68
CA ASP A 116 -5.91 3.40 3.65
C ASP A 116 -6.31 3.82 5.05
N PHE A 117 -6.38 2.83 5.92
CA PHE A 117 -6.49 3.02 7.34
C PHE A 117 -5.42 2.19 8.04
N ASN A 118 -4.60 2.83 8.86
CA ASN A 118 -3.58 2.19 9.67
C ASN A 118 -3.71 2.68 11.10
N GLY A 119 -3.85 1.73 12.02
CA GLY A 119 -3.93 2.01 13.44
C GLY A 119 -2.97 1.14 14.23
N ARG A 120 -2.26 1.73 15.16
CA ARG A 120 -1.47 1.04 16.16
C ARG A 120 -2.02 1.37 17.54
N LYS A 121 -2.15 0.34 18.37
CA LYS A 121 -2.56 0.48 19.75
C LYS A 121 -1.64 -0.35 20.64
N TYR A 122 -0.91 0.33 21.49
CA TYR A 122 -0.07 -0.27 22.50
C TYR A 122 -0.78 -0.21 23.85
N ILE A 123 -0.92 -1.35 24.52
CA ILE A 123 -1.68 -1.48 25.76
C ILE A 123 -0.76 -2.09 26.79
N THR A 124 -0.59 -1.43 27.91
CA THR A 124 0.04 -1.97 29.10
C THR A 124 -0.97 -2.01 30.23
N GLN A 125 -1.11 -3.14 30.89
CA GLN A 125 -1.92 -3.19 32.10
C GLN A 125 -1.19 -2.48 33.24
N ASP A 126 -1.97 -1.81 34.07
CA ASP A 126 -1.45 -1.09 35.25
C ASP A 126 -0.92 -2.08 36.29
N ASP A 127 0.33 -2.42 36.15
CA ASP A 127 1.11 -3.29 37.01
C ASP A 127 2.31 -2.48 37.52
N ALA A 128 2.70 -2.68 38.77
CA ALA A 128 3.80 -1.93 39.39
C ALA A 128 5.12 -2.13 38.61
N GLN A 129 5.36 -3.34 38.08
CA GLN A 129 6.53 -3.65 37.25
C GLN A 129 6.51 -2.88 35.95
N ASN A 130 5.40 -2.93 35.21
CA ASN A 130 5.25 -2.23 33.95
C ASN A 130 5.38 -0.69 34.13
N ARG A 131 4.91 -0.15 35.25
CA ARG A 131 5.09 1.28 35.55
C ARG A 131 6.56 1.67 35.71
N GLN A 132 7.37 0.84 36.31
CA GLN A 132 8.80 1.08 36.44
C GLN A 132 9.50 1.05 35.08
N ASP A 133 9.15 0.09 34.22
CA ASP A 133 9.76 -0.07 32.91
C ASP A 133 9.39 1.04 31.93
N PHE A 134 8.23 1.71 32.15
CA PHE A 134 7.72 2.80 31.32
C PHE A 134 7.79 4.18 32.02
N GLU A 135 8.58 4.32 33.08
CA GLU A 135 8.71 5.58 33.86
C GLU A 135 9.16 6.76 32.99
N HIS A 136 9.96 6.51 31.98
CA HIS A 136 10.50 7.53 31.08
C HIS A 136 9.77 7.63 29.74
N THR A 137 8.55 7.15 29.62
CA THR A 137 7.78 7.32 28.41
C THR A 137 7.35 8.77 28.22
N TYR A 138 7.51 9.29 27.02
CA TYR A 138 7.07 10.65 26.67
C TYR A 138 5.55 10.86 26.78
N PHE A 139 4.80 9.82 27.05
CA PHE A 139 3.35 9.77 26.94
C PHE A 139 2.61 9.68 28.29
N GLY A 140 3.30 9.98 29.40
CA GLY A 140 2.68 10.00 30.71
C GLY A 140 2.28 8.62 31.25
N LYS A 141 1.39 8.61 32.23
CA LYS A 141 1.01 7.39 32.98
C LYS A 141 -0.14 6.58 32.35
N ASP A 142 -0.50 6.89 31.10
CA ASP A 142 -1.60 6.21 30.45
C ASP A 142 -1.25 4.77 30.06
N SER A 143 -2.16 3.84 30.35
CA SER A 143 -2.01 2.43 30.02
C SER A 143 -2.19 2.10 28.54
N ILE A 144 -2.53 3.10 27.72
CA ILE A 144 -2.82 2.93 26.29
C ILE A 144 -2.14 4.05 25.50
N ASP A 145 -1.32 3.64 24.53
CA ASP A 145 -0.81 4.51 23.48
C ASP A 145 -1.46 4.14 22.14
N GLN A 146 -1.98 5.13 21.44
CA GLN A 146 -2.70 4.90 20.21
C GLN A 146 -2.35 5.97 19.19
N ASN A 147 -2.02 5.50 17.97
CA ASN A 147 -1.93 6.37 16.82
C ASN A 147 -2.75 5.80 15.66
N ARG A 148 -3.20 6.69 14.77
CA ARG A 148 -4.03 6.32 13.62
C ARG A 148 -3.69 7.22 12.44
N ARG A 149 -3.67 6.62 11.26
CA ARG A 149 -3.61 7.32 9.98
C ARG A 149 -4.75 6.85 9.10
N THR A 150 -5.48 7.79 8.54
CA THR A 150 -6.43 7.53 7.46
C THR A 150 -5.99 8.33 6.24
N SER A 151 -5.98 7.71 5.07
CA SER A 151 -5.65 8.41 3.82
C SER A 151 -6.65 8.05 2.74
N VAL A 152 -7.00 9.06 1.94
CA VAL A 152 -7.86 8.94 0.77
C VAL A 152 -7.11 9.55 -0.40
N ARG A 153 -6.74 8.73 -1.38
CA ARG A 153 -5.99 9.16 -2.56
C ARG A 153 -6.81 8.93 -3.81
N ASN A 154 -7.06 10.00 -4.56
CA ASN A 154 -7.77 10.00 -5.83
C ASN A 154 -6.80 10.38 -6.94
N THR A 155 -6.65 9.52 -7.95
CA THR A 155 -5.79 9.76 -9.10
C THR A 155 -6.61 9.70 -10.38
N PHE A 156 -6.56 10.77 -11.17
CA PHE A 156 -7.14 10.84 -12.51
C PHE A 156 -6.02 10.91 -13.53
N GLY A 157 -6.05 10.01 -14.51
CA GLY A 157 -5.03 9.92 -15.55
C GLY A 157 -5.61 9.79 -16.95
N ILE A 158 -4.84 10.30 -17.92
CA ILE A 158 -5.07 10.09 -19.34
C ILE A 158 -3.82 9.40 -19.88
N SER A 159 -4.01 8.22 -20.48
CA SER A 159 -2.93 7.43 -21.06
C SER A 159 -3.10 7.30 -22.56
N LEU A 160 -2.05 7.61 -23.28
CA LEU A 160 -1.92 7.43 -24.72
C LEU A 160 -1.04 6.22 -24.99
N ARG A 161 -1.53 5.28 -25.79
CA ARG A 161 -0.81 4.04 -26.11
C ARG A 161 0.43 4.32 -26.94
N GLU A 162 1.48 3.52 -26.75
CA GLU A 162 2.65 3.49 -27.62
C GLU A 162 2.22 3.26 -29.08
N GLY A 163 2.75 4.10 -29.99
CA GLY A 163 2.41 4.05 -31.41
C GLY A 163 1.07 4.68 -31.79
N PHE A 164 0.42 5.43 -30.88
CA PHE A 164 -0.82 6.14 -31.18
C PHE A 164 -0.65 7.18 -32.31
N ASN A 165 0.57 7.63 -32.53
CA ASN A 165 0.97 8.51 -33.64
C ASN A 165 2.32 8.02 -34.21
N LYS A 166 2.56 8.27 -35.48
CA LYS A 166 3.83 7.93 -36.19
C LYS A 166 5.08 8.51 -35.50
N TRP A 167 4.91 9.60 -34.75
CA TRP A 167 5.98 10.28 -34.01
C TRP A 167 6.15 9.77 -32.57
N ALA A 168 5.11 9.22 -31.98
CA ALA A 168 5.12 8.76 -30.59
C ALA A 168 5.62 7.32 -30.51
N LYS A 169 6.91 7.17 -30.26
CA LYS A 169 7.57 5.88 -30.07
C LYS A 169 7.45 5.33 -28.65
N ALA A 170 6.74 6.02 -27.77
CA ALA A 170 6.48 5.62 -26.40
C ALA A 170 5.03 5.93 -26.01
N GLY A 171 4.46 5.19 -25.11
CA GLY A 171 3.21 5.51 -24.44
C GLY A 171 3.43 6.65 -23.46
N LEU A 172 2.46 7.54 -23.34
CA LEU A 172 2.49 8.69 -22.45
C LEU A 172 1.27 8.65 -21.54
N THR A 173 1.47 8.73 -20.24
CA THR A 173 0.41 8.92 -19.26
C THR A 173 0.64 10.22 -18.51
N ALA A 174 -0.38 11.07 -18.41
CA ALA A 174 -0.39 12.22 -17.52
C ALA A 174 -1.44 11.99 -16.44
N PHE A 175 -1.14 12.39 -15.20
CA PHE A 175 -2.07 12.20 -14.10
C PHE A 175 -2.05 13.36 -13.09
N LEU A 176 -3.19 13.51 -12.42
CA LEU A 176 -3.41 14.42 -11.30
C LEU A 176 -3.86 13.58 -10.12
N THR A 177 -3.21 13.74 -8.97
CA THR A 177 -3.54 13.04 -7.74
C THR A 177 -3.89 14.04 -6.65
N HIS A 178 -5.01 13.83 -5.97
CA HIS A 178 -5.35 14.47 -4.72
C HIS A 178 -5.28 13.45 -3.60
N GLU A 179 -4.51 13.74 -2.55
CA GLU A 179 -4.39 12.93 -1.35
C GLU A 179 -4.82 13.73 -0.14
N TYR A 180 -5.79 13.20 0.61
CA TYR A 180 -6.18 13.65 1.92
C TYR A 180 -5.65 12.68 2.97
N ARG A 181 -4.96 13.21 3.99
CA ARG A 181 -4.43 12.43 5.12
C ARG A 181 -4.97 13.00 6.43
N ASP A 182 -5.42 12.13 7.32
CA ASP A 182 -5.81 12.46 8.70
C ASP A 182 -5.00 11.60 9.66
N PHE A 183 -4.18 12.25 10.48
CA PHE A 183 -3.38 11.61 11.50
C PHE A 183 -4.02 11.92 12.86
N THR A 184 -4.25 10.89 13.66
CA THR A 184 -4.64 11.00 15.05
C THR A 184 -3.45 10.58 15.89
N LEU A 185 -2.83 11.53 16.54
CA LEU A 185 -1.59 11.33 17.31
C LEU A 185 -1.77 11.82 18.73
N PRO A 186 -1.16 11.14 19.73
CA PRO A 186 -1.02 11.68 21.05
C PRO A 186 -0.04 12.86 21.00
N ASP A 187 -0.38 13.91 21.72
CA ASP A 187 0.46 15.09 21.86
C ASP A 187 0.56 15.50 23.34
N THR A 188 1.59 16.24 23.69
CA THR A 188 1.78 16.78 25.02
C THR A 188 1.10 18.14 25.12
N THR A 189 0.63 18.47 26.32
CA THR A 189 0.17 19.83 26.66
C THR A 189 1.22 20.55 27.50
N ASP A 190 1.02 21.85 27.71
CA ASP A 190 1.86 22.62 28.61
C ASP A 190 1.68 22.20 30.10
N VAL A 191 0.71 21.34 30.37
CA VAL A 191 0.48 20.74 31.69
C VAL A 191 1.25 19.43 31.78
N PRO A 192 2.18 19.28 32.74
CA PRO A 192 2.90 18.01 32.93
C PRO A 192 1.95 16.84 33.12
N ASP A 193 2.28 15.72 32.51
CA ASP A 193 1.54 14.44 32.57
C ASP A 193 0.13 14.45 31.95
N GLN A 194 -0.26 15.52 31.26
CA GLN A 194 -1.54 15.55 30.55
C GLN A 194 -1.35 15.26 29.06
N ARG A 195 -2.07 14.25 28.58
CA ARG A 195 -2.10 13.81 27.18
C ARG A 195 -3.30 14.39 26.46
N VAL A 196 -3.10 14.85 25.25
CA VAL A 196 -4.17 15.27 24.34
C VAL A 196 -4.02 14.51 23.02
N ILE A 197 -5.14 14.05 22.49
CA ILE A 197 -5.18 13.48 21.16
C ILE A 197 -5.44 14.61 20.17
N LYS A 198 -4.50 14.83 19.26
CA LYS A 198 -4.62 15.82 18.19
C LYS A 198 -4.86 15.18 16.83
N HIS A 199 -5.61 15.88 16.01
CA HIS A 199 -5.86 15.56 14.62
C HIS A 199 -5.08 16.50 13.71
N TYR A 200 -4.25 15.93 12.85
CA TYR A 200 -3.50 16.63 11.82
C TYR A 200 -4.07 16.24 10.46
N LYS A 201 -4.63 17.23 9.77
CA LYS A 201 -5.26 17.03 8.48
C LYS A 201 -4.41 17.68 7.39
N GLU A 202 -4.08 16.91 6.39
CA GLU A 202 -3.24 17.34 5.29
C GLU A 202 -3.96 17.10 3.96
N ASN A 203 -3.75 18.00 3.03
CA ASN A 203 -4.22 17.86 1.65
C ASN A 203 -3.05 18.14 0.72
N VAL A 204 -2.81 17.22 -0.20
CA VAL A 204 -1.71 17.35 -1.16
C VAL A 204 -2.23 17.10 -2.56
N ILE A 205 -1.76 17.90 -3.51
CA ILE A 205 -2.05 17.73 -4.93
C ILE A 205 -0.73 17.45 -5.67
N TYR A 206 -0.69 16.32 -6.37
CA TYR A 206 0.43 15.94 -7.20
C TYR A 206 0.04 16.00 -8.68
N VAL A 207 0.99 16.41 -9.50
CA VAL A 207 0.92 16.31 -10.96
C VAL A 207 2.07 15.45 -11.41
N GLY A 208 1.80 14.51 -12.30
CA GLY A 208 2.84 13.61 -12.76
C GLY A 208 2.59 13.07 -14.16
N GLY A 209 3.59 12.35 -14.65
CA GLY A 209 3.55 11.70 -15.93
C GLY A 209 4.40 10.44 -15.96
N GLU A 210 4.06 9.56 -16.87
CA GLU A 210 4.77 8.31 -17.11
C GLU A 210 5.05 8.18 -18.60
N LEU A 211 6.29 7.85 -18.94
CA LEU A 211 6.72 7.44 -20.28
C LEU A 211 6.99 5.94 -20.25
N LEU A 212 6.31 5.19 -21.10
CA LEU A 212 6.41 3.74 -21.17
C LEU A 212 6.72 3.30 -22.60
N LYS A 213 7.79 2.56 -22.77
CA LYS A 213 8.14 1.93 -24.04
C LYS A 213 8.34 0.42 -23.85
N GLU A 214 7.42 -0.36 -24.40
CA GLU A 214 7.42 -1.82 -24.33
C GLU A 214 7.63 -2.46 -25.71
N GLN A 215 7.41 -1.72 -26.80
CA GLN A 215 7.54 -2.24 -28.16
C GLN A 215 8.92 -1.93 -28.76
N GLY A 216 9.47 -2.90 -29.46
CA GLY A 216 10.77 -2.79 -30.12
C GLY A 216 11.76 -3.82 -29.62
N LYS A 217 12.95 -3.89 -30.29
CA LYS A 217 13.98 -4.90 -29.99
C LYS A 217 15.18 -4.36 -29.20
N LEU A 218 15.30 -3.05 -29.05
CA LEU A 218 16.55 -2.43 -28.62
C LEU A 218 16.49 -1.81 -27.22
N LEU A 219 15.35 -1.28 -26.80
CA LEU A 219 15.26 -0.58 -25.52
C LEU A 219 13.81 -0.59 -25.03
N HIS A 220 13.61 -1.14 -23.86
CA HIS A 220 12.38 -1.03 -23.09
C HIS A 220 12.65 -0.13 -21.88
N TYR A 221 11.77 0.81 -21.63
CA TYR A 221 11.92 1.68 -20.45
C TYR A 221 10.58 2.16 -19.92
N LYS A 222 10.57 2.42 -18.65
CA LYS A 222 9.49 3.07 -17.91
C LYS A 222 10.10 4.19 -17.08
N VAL A 223 9.65 5.42 -17.28
CA VAL A 223 10.05 6.58 -16.49
C VAL A 223 8.80 7.25 -15.96
N LEU A 224 8.73 7.39 -14.65
CA LEU A 224 7.64 8.07 -13.95
C LEU A 224 8.22 9.28 -13.21
N GLY A 225 7.55 10.41 -13.31
CA GLY A 225 7.85 11.61 -12.54
C GLY A 225 6.59 12.20 -11.95
N GLU A 226 6.65 12.62 -10.70
CA GLU A 226 5.57 13.36 -10.05
C GLU A 226 6.12 14.46 -9.16
N ILE A 227 5.37 15.53 -9.01
CA ILE A 227 5.69 16.67 -8.15
C ILE A 227 4.45 17.09 -7.37
N ALA A 228 4.62 17.38 -6.09
CA ALA A 228 3.60 18.00 -5.27
C ALA A 228 3.52 19.48 -5.58
N VAL A 229 2.42 19.93 -6.17
CA VAL A 229 2.22 21.32 -6.61
C VAL A 229 1.49 22.17 -5.57
N ALA A 230 0.78 21.53 -4.63
CA ALA A 230 0.07 22.21 -3.56
C ALA A 230 -0.11 21.31 -2.35
N GLY A 231 -0.27 21.93 -1.18
CA GLY A 231 -0.49 21.25 0.10
C GLY A 231 0.77 21.15 0.94
N GLU A 232 0.74 20.27 1.95
CA GLU A 232 1.82 20.13 2.95
C GLU A 232 3.14 19.63 2.33
N ASP A 233 3.07 18.84 1.26
CA ASP A 233 4.24 18.31 0.56
C ASP A 233 4.69 19.20 -0.62
N ALA A 234 4.17 20.41 -0.79
CA ALA A 234 4.46 21.25 -1.95
C ALA A 234 5.96 21.42 -2.20
N GLY A 235 6.39 21.15 -3.44
CA GLY A 235 7.79 21.17 -3.85
C GLY A 235 8.52 19.82 -3.75
N GLN A 236 7.95 18.82 -3.11
CA GLN A 236 8.52 17.47 -3.14
C GLN A 236 8.32 16.85 -4.52
N PHE A 237 9.32 16.12 -4.99
CA PHE A 237 9.24 15.41 -6.26
C PHE A 237 9.77 14.00 -6.14
N ARG A 238 9.28 13.15 -7.02
CA ARG A 238 9.69 11.75 -7.15
C ARG A 238 9.95 11.42 -8.60
N VAL A 239 11.05 10.78 -8.88
CA VAL A 239 11.38 10.26 -10.21
C VAL A 239 11.78 8.79 -10.07
N GLU A 240 11.17 7.95 -10.87
CA GLU A 240 11.48 6.52 -10.96
C GLU A 240 11.79 6.16 -12.39
N GLY A 241 12.84 5.38 -12.59
CA GLY A 241 13.23 4.87 -13.90
C GLY A 241 13.55 3.38 -13.83
N ASN A 242 13.06 2.63 -14.80
CA ASN A 242 13.42 1.23 -15.02
C ASN A 242 13.66 1.04 -16.52
N GLY A 243 14.68 0.25 -16.89
CA GLY A 243 15.02 -0.02 -18.28
C GLY A 243 15.82 -1.30 -18.44
N ASP A 244 15.57 -1.98 -19.57
CA ASP A 244 16.24 -3.20 -20.02
C ASP A 244 16.79 -3.03 -21.44
#